data_d62dcb200e17c702e2d9eed119f45b73
#
_entry.id   d62dcb200e17c702e2d9eed119f45b73
#
_cell.length_a   1.000
_cell.length_b   1.000
_cell.length_c   1.000
_cell.angle_alpha   90.00
_cell.angle_beta   90.00
_cell.angle_gamma   90.00
#
_symmetry.space_group_name_H-M   'P 1'
#
loop_
_entity.id
_entity.type
_entity.pdbx_description
1 polymer ?
#
loop_
_entity_poly.entity_id
_entity_poly.type
_entity_poly.pdbx_seq_one_letter_code
_entity_poly.pdbx_strand_id
1 'polypeptide(L)'
;LKENYDVGFIQILDENFGSNKKHAYEVADILHKHNLLWFACGVRCTSTTNADIKYFKDRGCSALKYGVESGSQKILDVMEKVFTVDDVYKALDGCIEHNVFSPIAIMLGMPGENESTVEATGKFVGNIASKLGVHPKYLAWDIMWALPLPGTPLWEYGEQLGVIGKEDEDVVDYLTRVSDAGTYKRYYINLNGAPISEVLFWEYLVKFEASRTFHKLNNVNKELSEKYKKVTGGVIAVNPRNSLKYTALKFTQ
;
A
#
# COMPACT_ATOMS: atom_id res chain seq x y z
N LEU A 1 -21.75 -7.25 -21.00
CA LEU A 1 -21.62 -6.03 -20.16
C LEU A 1 -21.64 -4.79 -21.04
N LYS A 2 -20.73 -4.67 -22.04
CA LYS A 2 -20.63 -3.47 -22.87
C LYS A 2 -21.94 -3.15 -23.60
N GLU A 3 -22.53 -4.13 -24.28
CA GLU A 3 -23.77 -3.95 -25.05
C GLU A 3 -24.99 -3.64 -24.19
N ASN A 4 -25.08 -4.22 -22.99
CA ASN A 4 -26.25 -4.09 -22.12
C ASN A 4 -26.17 -2.92 -21.14
N TYR A 5 -24.95 -2.45 -20.81
CA TYR A 5 -24.72 -1.47 -19.73
C TYR A 5 -23.80 -0.32 -20.15
N ASP A 6 -23.38 -0.24 -21.40
CA ASP A 6 -22.47 0.77 -21.94
C ASP A 6 -21.15 0.91 -21.12
N VAL A 7 -20.59 -0.23 -20.72
CA VAL A 7 -19.37 -0.27 -19.90
C VAL A 7 -18.17 0.13 -20.75
N GLY A 8 -17.45 1.15 -20.32
CA GLY A 8 -16.19 1.61 -20.95
C GLY A 8 -14.92 1.26 -20.18
N PHE A 9 -15.05 0.81 -18.92
CA PHE A 9 -13.93 0.53 -18.03
C PHE A 9 -14.21 -0.72 -17.19
N ILE A 10 -13.17 -1.56 -17.01
CA ILE A 10 -13.22 -2.78 -16.19
C ILE A 10 -12.14 -2.72 -15.12
N GLN A 11 -12.50 -2.98 -13.89
CA GLN A 11 -11.55 -3.27 -12.83
C GLN A 11 -11.47 -4.79 -12.65
N ILE A 12 -10.25 -5.34 -12.78
CA ILE A 12 -9.96 -6.74 -12.53
C ILE A 12 -9.51 -6.85 -11.07
N LEU A 13 -10.29 -7.56 -10.27
CA LEU A 13 -9.95 -7.91 -8.89
C LEU A 13 -9.41 -9.34 -8.89
N ASP A 14 -8.09 -9.45 -8.85
CA ASP A 14 -7.38 -10.72 -8.80
C ASP A 14 -6.44 -10.70 -7.59
N GLU A 15 -6.11 -11.85 -7.07
CA GLU A 15 -5.13 -12.00 -5.99
C GLU A 15 -3.70 -11.99 -6.52
N ASN A 16 -3.48 -12.42 -7.78
CA ASN A 16 -2.16 -12.48 -8.39
C ASN A 16 -2.22 -12.36 -9.92
N PHE A 17 -2.73 -11.21 -10.42
CA PHE A 17 -2.79 -10.94 -11.84
C PHE A 17 -1.40 -10.98 -12.48
N GLY A 18 -1.27 -11.68 -13.60
CA GLY A 18 -0.01 -11.84 -14.32
C GLY A 18 0.82 -13.06 -13.88
N SER A 19 0.42 -13.80 -12.82
CA SER A 19 1.07 -15.06 -12.44
C SER A 19 0.95 -16.12 -13.53
N ASN A 20 -0.20 -16.20 -14.17
CA ASN A 20 -0.40 -16.94 -15.40
C ASN A 20 -0.38 -15.98 -16.59
N LYS A 21 0.77 -15.87 -17.24
CA LYS A 21 0.96 -14.92 -18.35
C LYS A 21 0.02 -15.16 -19.51
N LYS A 22 -0.20 -16.42 -19.89
CA LYS A 22 -1.12 -16.77 -20.98
C LYS A 22 -2.51 -16.23 -20.71
N HIS A 23 -3.03 -16.49 -19.51
CA HIS A 23 -4.34 -16.00 -19.10
C HIS A 23 -4.41 -14.47 -19.06
N ALA A 24 -3.39 -13.80 -18.51
CA ALA A 24 -3.35 -12.34 -18.47
C ALA A 24 -3.33 -11.71 -19.88
N TYR A 25 -2.64 -12.32 -20.83
CA TYR A 25 -2.63 -11.89 -22.22
C TYR A 25 -3.99 -12.09 -22.90
N GLU A 26 -4.62 -13.26 -22.71
CA GLU A 26 -5.94 -13.56 -23.24
C GLU A 26 -6.99 -12.54 -22.72
N VAL A 27 -6.95 -12.22 -21.43
CA VAL A 27 -7.82 -11.20 -20.82
C VAL A 27 -7.58 -9.84 -21.46
N ALA A 28 -6.32 -9.42 -21.59
CA ALA A 28 -5.97 -8.15 -22.23
C ALA A 28 -6.43 -8.06 -23.69
N ASP A 29 -6.28 -9.15 -24.47
CA ASP A 29 -6.73 -9.21 -25.85
C ASP A 29 -8.25 -9.13 -25.98
N ILE A 30 -8.99 -9.79 -25.08
CA ILE A 30 -10.45 -9.70 -25.03
C ILE A 30 -10.91 -8.28 -24.73
N LEU A 31 -10.34 -7.64 -23.73
CA LEU A 31 -10.68 -6.27 -23.35
C LEU A 31 -10.37 -5.27 -24.48
N HIS A 32 -9.21 -5.45 -25.15
CA HIS A 32 -8.83 -4.66 -26.32
C HIS A 32 -9.81 -4.82 -27.49
N LYS A 33 -10.20 -6.04 -27.82
CA LYS A 33 -11.20 -6.35 -28.87
C LYS A 33 -12.52 -5.62 -28.64
N HIS A 34 -12.89 -5.40 -27.38
CA HIS A 34 -14.12 -4.69 -27.02
C HIS A 34 -13.90 -3.19 -26.75
N ASN A 35 -12.71 -2.63 -27.06
CA ASN A 35 -12.35 -1.24 -26.79
C ASN A 35 -12.64 -0.83 -25.33
N LEU A 36 -12.22 -1.64 -24.37
CA LEU A 36 -12.38 -1.39 -22.95
C LEU A 36 -11.05 -0.93 -22.35
N LEU A 37 -11.10 0.13 -21.56
CA LEU A 37 -10.02 0.45 -20.63
C LEU A 37 -10.11 -0.44 -19.41
N TRP A 38 -8.97 -0.72 -18.78
CA TRP A 38 -8.96 -1.59 -17.62
C TRP A 38 -7.84 -1.28 -16.62
N PHE A 39 -8.06 -1.76 -15.42
CA PHE A 39 -7.16 -1.68 -14.29
C PHE A 39 -7.09 -3.05 -13.61
N ALA A 40 -5.90 -3.56 -13.29
CA ALA A 40 -5.76 -4.80 -12.55
C ALA A 40 -5.20 -4.55 -11.15
N CYS A 41 -5.84 -5.20 -10.17
CA CYS A 41 -5.37 -5.31 -8.79
C CYS A 41 -4.60 -6.62 -8.58
N GLY A 42 -3.91 -6.74 -7.43
CA GLY A 42 -3.22 -7.97 -7.03
C GLY A 42 -1.99 -8.30 -7.88
N VAL A 43 -1.31 -7.30 -8.43
CA VAL A 43 -0.09 -7.54 -9.22
C VAL A 43 1.12 -7.66 -8.30
N ARG A 44 1.89 -8.73 -8.43
CA ARG A 44 3.21 -8.82 -7.80
C ARG A 44 4.26 -8.17 -8.69
N CYS A 45 5.24 -7.48 -8.09
CA CYS A 45 6.29 -6.80 -8.85
C CYS A 45 7.14 -7.76 -9.72
N THR A 46 7.19 -9.04 -9.37
CA THR A 46 7.88 -10.09 -10.13
C THR A 46 6.99 -10.80 -11.16
N SER A 47 5.69 -10.53 -11.18
CA SER A 47 4.74 -11.17 -12.12
C SER A 47 4.70 -10.50 -13.49
N THR A 48 5.23 -9.28 -13.62
CA THR A 48 5.22 -8.52 -14.87
C THR A 48 6.61 -8.04 -15.24
N THR A 49 6.98 -8.22 -16.49
CA THR A 49 8.17 -7.63 -17.11
C THR A 49 7.82 -6.31 -17.78
N ASN A 50 8.81 -5.52 -18.16
CA ASN A 50 8.63 -4.30 -18.94
C ASN A 50 7.86 -4.58 -20.27
N ALA A 51 8.16 -5.69 -20.93
CA ALA A 51 7.47 -6.11 -22.14
C ALA A 51 5.98 -6.46 -21.88
N ASP A 52 5.67 -7.10 -20.74
CA ASP A 52 4.29 -7.38 -20.34
C ASP A 52 3.52 -6.08 -20.09
N ILE A 53 4.13 -5.12 -19.39
CA ILE A 53 3.51 -3.83 -19.09
C ILE A 53 3.20 -3.07 -20.38
N LYS A 54 4.15 -3.05 -21.33
CA LYS A 54 3.93 -2.48 -22.66
C LYS A 54 2.77 -3.17 -23.39
N TYR A 55 2.76 -4.51 -23.38
CA TYR A 55 1.71 -5.28 -24.02
C TYR A 55 0.32 -4.95 -23.45
N PHE A 56 0.21 -4.85 -22.12
CA PHE A 56 -1.03 -4.48 -21.45
C PHE A 56 -1.43 -3.03 -21.76
N LYS A 57 -0.46 -2.10 -21.77
CA LYS A 57 -0.71 -0.69 -22.15
C LYS A 57 -1.31 -0.57 -23.54
N ASP A 58 -0.70 -1.25 -24.52
CA ASP A 58 -1.16 -1.23 -25.90
C ASP A 58 -2.58 -1.82 -26.05
N ARG A 59 -3.08 -2.51 -25.01
CA ARG A 59 -4.40 -3.14 -24.93
C ARG A 59 -5.36 -2.48 -23.94
N GLY A 60 -5.12 -1.21 -23.63
CA GLY A 60 -6.04 -0.41 -22.84
C GLY A 60 -5.84 -0.49 -21.32
N CYS A 61 -4.74 -1.09 -20.86
CA CYS A 61 -4.38 -1.02 -19.44
C CYS A 61 -4.08 0.41 -19.04
N SER A 62 -4.82 0.93 -18.07
CA SER A 62 -4.62 2.26 -17.50
C SER A 62 -3.82 2.24 -16.19
N ALA A 63 -3.96 1.16 -15.43
CA ALA A 63 -3.26 1.02 -14.16
C ALA A 63 -3.01 -0.45 -13.77
N LEU A 64 -1.92 -0.65 -12.99
CA LEU A 64 -1.58 -1.92 -12.33
C LEU A 64 -1.31 -1.64 -10.85
N LYS A 65 -2.12 -2.20 -9.95
CA LYS A 65 -1.94 -2.04 -8.50
C LYS A 65 -1.03 -3.11 -7.95
N TYR A 66 0.10 -2.68 -7.42
CA TYR A 66 1.09 -3.59 -6.86
C TYR A 66 0.91 -3.77 -5.35
N GLY A 67 0.94 -5.04 -4.91
CA GLY A 67 1.09 -5.43 -3.51
C GLY A 67 2.55 -5.31 -3.10
N VAL A 68 2.95 -4.11 -2.70
CA VAL A 68 4.32 -3.81 -2.24
C VAL A 68 4.50 -4.14 -0.79
N GLU A 69 3.52 -3.81 0.01
CA GLU A 69 3.36 -4.01 1.45
C GLU A 69 4.31 -3.18 2.31
N SER A 70 5.61 -3.14 2.02
CA SER A 70 6.58 -2.36 2.79
C SER A 70 7.72 -1.82 1.92
N GLY A 71 8.24 -0.66 2.27
CA GLY A 71 9.50 -0.12 1.73
C GLY A 71 10.72 -0.55 2.53
N SER A 72 10.56 -1.42 3.53
CA SER A 72 11.64 -1.99 4.32
C SER A 72 11.90 -3.42 3.91
N GLN A 73 13.13 -3.73 3.44
CA GLN A 73 13.51 -5.10 3.09
C GLN A 73 13.34 -6.05 4.28
N LYS A 74 13.72 -5.62 5.49
CA LYS A 74 13.52 -6.41 6.71
C LYS A 74 12.08 -6.88 6.88
N ILE A 75 11.11 -6.02 6.60
CA ILE A 75 9.69 -6.38 6.74
C ILE A 75 9.21 -7.24 5.58
N LEU A 76 9.69 -7.01 4.36
CA LEU A 76 9.42 -7.89 3.22
C LEU A 76 9.94 -9.32 3.48
N ASP A 77 11.11 -9.44 4.12
CA ASP A 77 11.68 -10.73 4.50
C ASP A 77 10.82 -11.43 5.58
N VAL A 78 10.34 -10.69 6.59
CA VAL A 78 9.40 -11.23 7.60
C VAL A 78 8.08 -11.70 6.97
N MET A 79 7.62 -11.00 5.93
CA MET A 79 6.42 -11.37 5.17
C MET A 79 6.67 -12.51 4.15
N GLU A 80 7.90 -12.98 4.01
CA GLU A 80 8.29 -13.99 3.01
C GLU A 80 7.87 -13.61 1.57
N LYS A 81 7.98 -12.32 1.22
CA LYS A 81 7.53 -11.82 -0.10
C LYS A 81 8.36 -12.33 -1.27
N VAL A 82 9.56 -12.85 -1.04
CA VAL A 82 10.48 -13.42 -2.05
C VAL A 82 10.81 -12.42 -3.19
N PHE A 83 10.71 -11.12 -2.93
CA PHE A 83 11.18 -10.05 -3.80
C PHE A 83 11.83 -8.94 -2.97
N THR A 84 12.64 -8.13 -3.63
CA THR A 84 13.35 -7.03 -3.01
C THR A 84 12.68 -5.69 -3.27
N VAL A 85 13.03 -4.68 -2.46
CA VAL A 85 12.64 -3.29 -2.73
C VAL A 85 13.10 -2.85 -4.13
N ASP A 86 14.27 -3.31 -4.60
CA ASP A 86 14.77 -3.02 -5.94
C ASP A 86 13.90 -3.64 -7.05
N ASP A 87 13.33 -4.82 -6.82
CA ASP A 87 12.41 -5.44 -7.79
C ASP A 87 11.12 -4.63 -7.91
N VAL A 88 10.65 -4.04 -6.80
CA VAL A 88 9.52 -3.12 -6.82
C VAL A 88 9.86 -1.88 -7.66
N TYR A 89 11.04 -1.28 -7.46
CA TYR A 89 11.46 -0.13 -8.27
C TYR A 89 11.51 -0.48 -9.75
N LYS A 90 12.05 -1.64 -10.15
CA LYS A 90 12.09 -2.07 -11.55
C LYS A 90 10.69 -2.19 -12.17
N ALA A 91 9.73 -2.80 -11.44
CA ALA A 91 8.37 -2.94 -11.92
C ALA A 91 7.69 -1.56 -12.11
N LEU A 92 7.86 -0.66 -11.15
CA LEU A 92 7.29 0.67 -11.20
C LEU A 92 7.97 1.56 -12.26
N ASP A 93 9.28 1.45 -12.45
CA ASP A 93 10.00 2.15 -13.53
C ASP A 93 9.48 1.70 -14.92
N GLY A 94 9.16 0.41 -15.11
CA GLY A 94 8.48 -0.07 -16.32
C GLY A 94 7.09 0.53 -16.53
N CYS A 95 6.34 0.69 -15.45
CA CYS A 95 5.03 1.37 -15.51
C CYS A 95 5.16 2.86 -15.88
N ILE A 96 6.17 3.54 -15.34
CA ILE A 96 6.48 4.94 -15.69
C ILE A 96 6.83 5.06 -17.16
N GLU A 97 7.73 4.20 -17.66
CA GLU A 97 8.17 4.18 -19.05
C GLU A 97 7.00 4.05 -20.02
N HIS A 98 6.02 3.20 -19.70
CA HIS A 98 4.86 2.96 -20.56
C HIS A 98 3.62 3.79 -20.19
N ASN A 99 3.75 4.76 -19.27
CA ASN A 99 2.66 5.62 -18.85
C ASN A 99 1.44 4.81 -18.36
N VAL A 100 1.71 3.81 -17.50
CA VAL A 100 0.72 3.03 -16.76
C VAL A 100 0.72 3.52 -15.32
N PHE A 101 -0.43 3.93 -14.79
CA PHE A 101 -0.52 4.34 -13.39
C PHE A 101 -0.34 3.13 -12.46
N SER A 102 0.41 3.30 -11.37
CA SER A 102 0.77 2.18 -10.51
C SER A 102 0.50 2.52 -9.04
N PRO A 103 -0.77 2.43 -8.60
CA PRO A 103 -1.06 2.51 -7.17
C PRO A 103 -0.44 1.31 -6.44
N ILE A 104 -0.02 1.54 -5.21
CA ILE A 104 0.61 0.53 -4.37
C ILE A 104 -0.20 0.30 -3.09
N ALA A 105 -0.25 -0.94 -2.63
CA ALA A 105 -0.75 -1.29 -1.32
C ALA A 105 0.40 -1.35 -0.31
N ILE A 106 0.16 -0.82 0.88
CA ILE A 106 1.09 -0.83 2.02
C ILE A 106 0.41 -1.54 3.18
N MET A 107 1.16 -2.35 3.91
CA MET A 107 0.73 -3.04 5.10
C MET A 107 1.56 -2.62 6.31
N LEU A 108 0.92 -2.40 7.44
CA LEU A 108 1.53 -2.04 8.72
C LEU A 108 1.17 -3.04 9.81
N GLY A 109 1.94 -3.05 10.87
CA GLY A 109 1.66 -3.84 12.07
C GLY A 109 2.22 -5.25 12.03
N MET A 110 3.16 -5.54 11.12
CA MET A 110 3.85 -6.83 11.09
C MET A 110 4.78 -7.02 12.30
N PRO A 111 4.96 -8.26 12.78
CA PRO A 111 5.99 -8.57 13.75
C PRO A 111 7.37 -8.04 13.33
N GLY A 112 8.11 -7.46 14.27
CA GLY A 112 9.44 -6.89 14.00
C GLY A 112 9.46 -5.52 13.32
N GLU A 113 8.31 -4.96 12.96
CA GLU A 113 8.19 -3.57 12.50
C GLU A 113 8.47 -2.59 13.64
N ASN A 114 9.02 -1.45 13.31
CA ASN A 114 9.33 -0.37 14.25
C ASN A 114 9.38 0.97 13.52
N GLU A 115 9.59 2.06 14.26
CA GLU A 115 9.62 3.41 13.70
C GLU A 115 10.56 3.55 12.50
N SER A 116 11.76 2.94 12.55
CA SER A 116 12.73 3.04 11.45
C SER A 116 12.28 2.33 10.17
N THR A 117 11.61 1.16 10.28
CA THR A 117 11.06 0.44 9.13
C THR A 117 9.86 1.15 8.53
N VAL A 118 9.05 1.78 9.37
CA VAL A 118 7.91 2.61 8.97
C VAL A 118 8.37 3.89 8.26
N GLU A 119 9.42 4.55 8.77
CA GLU A 119 10.05 5.68 8.09
C GLU A 119 10.62 5.28 6.71
N ALA A 120 11.26 4.11 6.63
CA ALA A 120 11.77 3.59 5.36
C ALA A 120 10.63 3.39 4.34
N THR A 121 9.51 2.84 4.79
CA THR A 121 8.30 2.68 3.96
C THR A 121 7.74 4.03 3.51
N GLY A 122 7.66 5.02 4.40
CA GLY A 122 7.22 6.36 4.02
C GLY A 122 8.15 7.03 3.01
N LYS A 123 9.48 6.92 3.20
CA LYS A 123 10.48 7.43 2.25
C LYS A 123 10.37 6.74 0.88
N PHE A 124 10.17 5.42 0.88
CA PHE A 124 9.94 4.65 -0.34
C PHE A 124 8.72 5.17 -1.10
N VAL A 125 7.56 5.30 -0.44
CA VAL A 125 6.33 5.85 -1.04
C VAL A 125 6.55 7.24 -1.62
N GLY A 126 7.26 8.12 -0.90
CA GLY A 126 7.60 9.46 -1.37
C GLY A 126 8.50 9.48 -2.60
N ASN A 127 9.47 8.56 -2.67
CA ASN A 127 10.35 8.40 -3.82
C ASN A 127 9.56 7.96 -5.07
N ILE A 128 8.71 6.94 -4.95
CA ILE A 128 7.89 6.45 -6.05
C ILE A 128 6.89 7.53 -6.52
N ALA A 129 6.24 8.19 -5.58
CA ALA A 129 5.33 9.29 -5.89
C ALA A 129 6.01 10.42 -6.67
N SER A 130 7.26 10.75 -6.29
CA SER A 130 8.07 11.74 -7.02
C SER A 130 8.39 11.29 -8.44
N LYS A 131 8.79 10.03 -8.64
CA LYS A 131 9.06 9.45 -9.97
C LYS A 131 7.81 9.45 -10.88
N LEU A 132 6.65 9.13 -10.30
CA LEU A 132 5.36 9.11 -11.02
C LEU A 132 4.76 10.52 -11.25
N GLY A 133 5.31 11.55 -10.61
CA GLY A 133 4.72 12.89 -10.65
C GLY A 133 3.36 12.98 -9.98
N VAL A 134 3.04 12.07 -9.05
CA VAL A 134 1.74 11.94 -8.36
C VAL A 134 1.93 12.18 -6.87
N HIS A 135 1.07 12.98 -6.24
CA HIS A 135 1.16 13.20 -4.80
C HIS A 135 0.96 11.88 -4.03
N PRO A 136 1.74 11.59 -2.96
CA PRO A 136 1.72 10.32 -2.23
C PRO A 136 0.33 9.85 -1.78
N LYS A 137 -0.58 10.77 -1.44
CA LYS A 137 -1.95 10.45 -1.04
C LYS A 137 -2.77 9.72 -2.11
N TYR A 138 -2.36 9.83 -3.40
CA TYR A 138 -3.03 9.14 -4.50
C TYR A 138 -2.31 7.86 -4.91
N LEU A 139 -1.06 7.67 -4.46
CA LEU A 139 -0.24 6.50 -4.78
C LEU A 139 -0.51 5.34 -3.82
N ALA A 140 -0.42 5.61 -2.52
CA ALA A 140 -0.60 4.62 -1.44
C ALA A 140 -1.84 4.98 -0.62
N TRP A 141 -3.02 4.93 -1.24
CA TRP A 141 -4.27 5.19 -0.55
C TRP A 141 -4.68 4.04 0.38
N ASP A 142 -4.28 2.81 0.03
CA ASP A 142 -4.57 1.61 0.80
C ASP A 142 -3.39 1.32 1.73
N ILE A 143 -3.44 1.84 2.94
CA ILE A 143 -2.59 1.42 4.05
C ILE A 143 -3.44 0.49 4.91
N MET A 144 -3.12 -0.79 4.86
CA MET A 144 -3.82 -1.85 5.56
C MET A 144 -3.06 -2.30 6.79
N TRP A 145 -3.74 -2.96 7.70
CA TRP A 145 -3.14 -3.55 8.88
C TRP A 145 -3.02 -5.06 8.71
N ALA A 146 -1.90 -5.61 9.19
CA ALA A 146 -1.69 -7.05 9.18
C ALA A 146 -2.75 -7.73 10.04
N LEU A 147 -3.50 -8.63 9.44
CA LEU A 147 -4.54 -9.39 10.11
C LEU A 147 -4.13 -10.86 10.17
N PRO A 148 -4.04 -11.47 11.35
CA PRO A 148 -3.80 -12.90 11.48
C PRO A 148 -5.07 -13.65 11.06
N LEU A 149 -4.99 -14.31 9.89
CA LEU A 149 -6.09 -15.13 9.39
C LEU A 149 -5.81 -16.61 9.69
N PRO A 150 -6.81 -17.41 10.06
CA PRO A 150 -6.65 -18.85 10.32
C PRO A 150 -5.92 -19.56 9.19
N GLY A 151 -4.94 -20.38 9.55
CA GLY A 151 -4.10 -21.11 8.59
C GLY A 151 -2.94 -20.30 7.99
N THR A 152 -2.69 -19.08 8.48
CA THR A 152 -1.50 -18.31 8.09
C THR A 152 -0.41 -18.35 9.17
N PRO A 153 0.88 -18.18 8.80
CA PRO A 153 1.97 -18.10 9.78
C PRO A 153 1.76 -16.99 10.83
N LEU A 154 1.09 -15.90 10.42
CA LEU A 154 0.77 -14.81 11.34
C LEU A 154 -0.26 -15.22 12.40
N TRP A 155 -1.22 -16.07 12.03
CA TRP A 155 -2.17 -16.67 12.97
C TRP A 155 -1.44 -17.58 13.96
N GLU A 156 -0.63 -18.51 13.48
CA GLU A 156 0.15 -19.42 14.33
C GLU A 156 1.04 -18.66 15.32
N TYR A 157 1.64 -17.56 14.86
CA TYR A 157 2.43 -16.67 15.73
C TYR A 157 1.57 -16.02 16.81
N GLY A 158 0.37 -15.58 16.47
CA GLY A 158 -0.58 -15.01 17.42
C GLY A 158 -1.07 -16.02 18.48
N GLU A 159 -1.27 -17.29 18.07
CA GLU A 159 -1.58 -18.40 18.99
C GLU A 159 -0.41 -18.66 19.96
N GLN A 160 0.82 -18.70 19.45
CA GLN A 160 2.02 -18.86 20.28
C GLN A 160 2.18 -17.74 21.31
N LEU A 161 1.75 -16.51 20.99
CA LEU A 161 1.74 -15.39 21.92
C LEU A 161 0.52 -15.42 22.88
N GLY A 162 -0.44 -16.33 22.70
CA GLY A 162 -1.66 -16.42 23.50
C GLY A 162 -2.62 -15.24 23.33
N VAL A 163 -2.53 -14.52 22.22
CA VAL A 163 -3.38 -13.34 21.95
C VAL A 163 -4.60 -13.66 21.06
N ILE A 164 -4.57 -14.81 20.36
CA ILE A 164 -5.66 -15.35 19.53
C ILE A 164 -5.75 -16.87 19.72
N GLY A 165 -6.78 -17.50 19.17
CA GLY A 165 -6.94 -18.96 19.17
C GLY A 165 -7.26 -19.52 20.56
N LYS A 166 -7.93 -18.76 21.42
CA LYS A 166 -8.41 -19.26 22.73
C LYS A 166 -9.51 -20.28 22.52
N GLU A 167 -9.64 -21.24 23.44
CA GLU A 167 -10.59 -22.37 23.32
C GLU A 167 -12.05 -21.93 23.07
N ASP A 168 -12.43 -20.74 23.55
CA ASP A 168 -13.77 -20.16 23.44
C ASP A 168 -13.88 -19.13 22.29
N GLU A 169 -12.83 -18.91 21.48
CA GLU A 169 -12.87 -17.94 20.40
C GLU A 169 -13.66 -18.52 19.20
N ASP A 170 -14.79 -17.89 18.87
CA ASP A 170 -15.53 -18.22 17.67
C ASP A 170 -14.81 -17.66 16.42
N VAL A 171 -14.16 -18.57 15.68
CA VAL A 171 -13.42 -18.25 14.45
C VAL A 171 -14.33 -17.61 13.42
N VAL A 172 -15.61 -17.99 13.33
CA VAL A 172 -16.55 -17.40 12.36
C VAL A 172 -16.88 -15.97 12.74
N ASP A 173 -17.09 -15.70 14.02
CA ASP A 173 -17.32 -14.34 14.53
C ASP A 173 -16.07 -13.48 14.33
N TYR A 174 -14.88 -14.01 14.60
CA TYR A 174 -13.60 -13.35 14.30
C TYR A 174 -13.49 -12.99 12.82
N LEU A 175 -13.69 -13.95 11.92
CA LEU A 175 -13.61 -13.72 10.48
C LEU A 175 -14.66 -12.70 9.99
N THR A 176 -15.87 -12.75 10.54
CA THR A 176 -16.92 -11.78 10.23
C THR A 176 -16.49 -10.36 10.62
N ARG A 177 -15.88 -10.18 11.78
CA ARG A 177 -15.37 -8.88 12.24
C ARG A 177 -14.26 -8.34 11.37
N VAL A 178 -13.28 -9.17 11.00
CA VAL A 178 -12.11 -8.73 10.19
C VAL A 178 -12.43 -8.58 8.71
N SER A 179 -13.50 -9.18 8.21
CA SER A 179 -13.94 -9.06 6.82
C SER A 179 -14.59 -7.72 6.49
N ASP A 180 -15.03 -6.96 7.50
CA ASP A 180 -15.58 -5.61 7.29
C ASP A 180 -14.45 -4.62 7.00
N ALA A 181 -14.32 -4.20 5.74
CA ALA A 181 -13.30 -3.29 5.25
C ALA A 181 -13.26 -1.93 6.01
N GLY A 182 -14.37 -1.50 6.60
CA GLY A 182 -14.45 -0.28 7.39
C GLY A 182 -13.86 -0.39 8.80
N THR A 183 -13.53 -1.58 9.24
CA THR A 183 -13.18 -1.87 10.64
C THR A 183 -11.76 -2.40 10.84
N TYR A 184 -10.93 -2.47 9.84
CA TYR A 184 -9.56 -3.01 9.91
C TYR A 184 -8.78 -2.53 11.13
N LYS A 185 -8.74 -1.23 11.39
CA LYS A 185 -8.04 -0.66 12.54
C LYS A 185 -8.64 -1.07 13.87
N ARG A 186 -9.95 -1.18 13.92
CA ARG A 186 -10.68 -1.51 15.16
C ARG A 186 -10.38 -2.94 15.61
N TYR A 187 -10.21 -3.84 14.66
CA TYR A 187 -9.96 -5.25 14.94
C TYR A 187 -8.50 -5.66 14.76
N TYR A 188 -7.61 -4.70 14.56
CA TYR A 188 -6.19 -4.98 14.51
C TYR A 188 -5.70 -5.62 15.81
N ILE A 189 -5.07 -6.77 15.69
CA ILE A 189 -4.45 -7.50 16.78
C ILE A 189 -2.96 -7.17 16.79
N ASN A 190 -2.49 -6.56 17.86
CA ASN A 190 -1.11 -6.14 17.98
C ASN A 190 -0.17 -7.33 18.27
N LEU A 191 0.47 -7.84 17.24
CA LEU A 191 1.49 -8.89 17.29
C LEU A 191 2.93 -8.31 17.25
N ASN A 192 3.07 -7.00 17.27
CA ASN A 192 4.35 -6.32 17.11
C ASN A 192 5.16 -6.21 18.40
N GLY A 193 4.49 -6.17 19.54
CA GLY A 193 5.12 -5.95 20.85
C GLY A 193 5.31 -4.48 21.26
N ALA A 194 5.16 -3.53 20.34
CA ALA A 194 5.12 -2.09 20.67
C ALA A 194 3.75 -1.71 21.26
N PRO A 195 3.66 -0.61 22.02
CA PRO A 195 2.35 -0.12 22.49
C PRO A 195 1.37 0.13 21.34
N ILE A 196 0.10 -0.29 21.49
CA ILE A 196 -0.91 -0.15 20.44
C ILE A 196 -1.05 1.29 19.94
N SER A 197 -0.93 2.28 20.80
CA SER A 197 -0.98 3.69 20.43
C SER A 197 0.16 4.12 19.52
N GLU A 198 1.34 3.52 19.69
CA GLU A 198 2.49 3.75 18.82
C GLU A 198 2.28 3.09 17.47
N VAL A 199 1.84 1.83 17.45
CA VAL A 199 1.56 1.09 16.22
C VAL A 199 0.51 1.81 15.39
N LEU A 200 -0.59 2.23 15.98
CA LEU A 200 -1.65 2.98 15.29
C LEU A 200 -1.19 4.35 14.77
N PHE A 201 -0.16 4.93 15.38
CA PHE A 201 0.46 6.17 14.93
C PHE A 201 1.28 5.99 13.64
N TRP A 202 1.79 4.81 13.36
CA TRP A 202 2.66 4.53 12.20
C TRP A 202 2.02 4.86 10.86
N GLU A 203 0.72 4.75 10.71
CA GLU A 203 0.05 5.18 9.48
C GLU A 203 0.28 6.67 9.19
N TYR A 204 0.21 7.51 10.24
CA TYR A 204 0.50 8.93 10.10
C TYR A 204 1.98 9.18 9.80
N LEU A 205 2.86 8.37 10.38
CA LEU A 205 4.30 8.47 10.14
C LEU A 205 4.64 8.12 8.69
N VAL A 206 4.07 7.05 8.11
CA VAL A 206 4.22 6.72 6.68
C VAL A 206 3.76 7.89 5.81
N LYS A 207 2.55 8.40 6.04
CA LYS A 207 1.99 9.52 5.27
C LYS A 207 2.83 10.79 5.37
N PHE A 208 3.34 11.06 6.57
CA PHE A 208 4.21 12.20 6.83
C PHE A 208 5.55 12.07 6.09
N GLU A 209 6.24 10.95 6.25
CA GLU A 209 7.53 10.72 5.60
C GLU A 209 7.41 10.66 4.07
N ALA A 210 6.32 10.10 3.55
CA ALA A 210 6.02 10.10 2.13
C ALA A 210 5.85 11.52 1.58
N SER A 211 5.06 12.34 2.25
CA SER A 211 4.85 13.75 1.87
C SER A 211 6.14 14.55 1.98
N ARG A 212 6.89 14.39 3.07
CA ARG A 212 8.17 15.06 3.30
C ARG A 212 9.19 14.74 2.20
N THR A 213 9.31 13.46 1.86
CA THR A 213 10.23 12.99 0.82
C THR A 213 9.82 13.50 -0.55
N PHE A 214 8.54 13.39 -0.90
CA PHE A 214 8.00 13.91 -2.15
C PHE A 214 8.28 15.42 -2.31
N HIS A 215 7.97 16.22 -1.31
CA HIS A 215 8.22 17.67 -1.36
C HIS A 215 9.69 18.02 -1.46
N LYS A 216 10.56 17.27 -0.77
CA LYS A 216 12.01 17.46 -0.85
C LYS A 216 12.53 17.18 -2.26
N LEU A 217 12.07 16.11 -2.91
CA LEU A 217 12.57 15.70 -4.22
C LEU A 217 12.04 16.58 -5.36
N ASN A 218 10.81 17.07 -5.26
CA ASN A 218 10.20 17.87 -6.31
C ASN A 218 10.47 19.37 -6.15
N ASN A 219 11.34 19.80 -5.23
CA ASN A 219 11.57 21.22 -4.95
C ASN A 219 10.27 22.02 -4.87
N VAL A 220 9.21 21.38 -4.33
CA VAL A 220 7.90 21.99 -4.25
C VAL A 220 8.03 23.24 -3.43
N ASN A 221 8.14 24.27 -4.19
CA ASN A 221 8.07 25.69 -3.99
C ASN A 221 8.35 26.13 -2.54
N LYS A 222 9.48 26.83 -2.34
CA LYS A 222 9.75 27.57 -1.10
C LYS A 222 8.50 28.36 -0.64
N GLU A 223 7.71 28.85 -1.57
CA GLU A 223 6.50 29.63 -1.33
C GLU A 223 5.37 28.79 -0.70
N LEU A 224 5.15 27.54 -1.15
CA LEU A 224 4.20 26.63 -0.49
C LEU A 224 4.72 26.17 0.88
N SER A 225 6.01 25.92 1.00
CA SER A 225 6.65 25.61 2.29
C SER A 225 6.52 26.77 3.28
N GLU A 226 6.71 28.01 2.84
CA GLU A 226 6.50 29.21 3.64
C GLU A 226 5.03 29.43 3.99
N LYS A 227 4.11 29.14 3.06
CA LYS A 227 2.66 29.21 3.30
C LYS A 227 2.21 28.15 4.31
N TYR A 228 2.74 26.92 4.23
CA TYR A 228 2.50 25.87 5.22
C TYR A 228 3.10 26.20 6.57
N LYS A 229 4.30 26.76 6.62
CA LYS A 229 4.92 27.26 7.86
C LYS A 229 4.05 28.34 8.53
N LYS A 230 3.49 29.25 7.75
CA LYS A 230 2.57 30.30 8.27
C LYS A 230 1.27 29.71 8.81
N VAL A 231 0.65 28.75 8.11
CA VAL A 231 -0.61 28.13 8.52
C VAL A 231 -0.45 27.21 9.74
N THR A 232 0.69 26.55 9.87
CA THR A 232 0.97 25.62 10.97
C THR A 232 1.75 26.24 12.13
N GLY A 233 1.99 27.57 12.08
CA GLY A 233 2.72 28.28 13.11
C GLY A 233 4.19 27.86 13.29
N GLY A 234 4.78 27.25 12.27
CA GLY A 234 6.16 26.79 12.28
C GLY A 234 6.42 25.49 13.08
N VAL A 235 5.40 24.95 13.73
CA VAL A 235 5.52 23.78 14.63
C VAL A 235 5.98 22.53 13.88
N ILE A 236 5.61 22.38 12.62
CA ILE A 236 6.03 21.24 11.78
C ILE A 236 7.55 21.31 11.45
N ALA A 237 8.13 22.50 11.43
CA ALA A 237 9.54 22.66 11.07
C ALA A 237 10.51 22.30 12.22
N VAL A 238 10.05 22.33 13.46
CA VAL A 238 10.92 22.20 14.65
C VAL A 238 10.99 20.74 15.14
N ASN A 239 9.89 20.01 15.14
CA ASN A 239 9.88 18.58 15.47
C ASN A 239 8.60 17.90 14.95
N PRO A 240 8.62 17.29 13.75
CA PRO A 240 7.46 16.66 13.14
C PRO A 240 6.81 15.59 14.03
N ARG A 241 7.63 14.86 14.80
CA ARG A 241 7.14 13.80 15.71
C ARG A 241 6.27 14.35 16.82
N ASN A 242 6.65 15.51 17.39
CA ASN A 242 5.88 16.15 18.45
C ASN A 242 4.58 16.78 17.93
N SER A 243 4.61 17.35 16.72
CA SER A 243 3.41 17.96 16.12
C SER A 243 2.35 16.93 15.75
N LEU A 244 2.77 15.75 15.24
CA LEU A 244 1.87 14.65 14.93
C LEU A 244 1.29 14.00 16.19
N LYS A 245 2.10 13.81 17.25
CA LYS A 245 1.60 13.35 18.56
C LYS A 245 0.57 14.32 19.15
N TYR A 246 0.79 15.62 19.01
CA TYR A 246 -0.16 16.63 19.49
C TYR A 246 -1.45 16.67 18.69
N THR A 247 -1.39 16.43 17.37
CA THR A 247 -2.56 16.36 16.50
C THR A 247 -3.37 15.09 16.78
N ALA A 248 -2.71 13.94 16.98
CA ALA A 248 -3.37 12.69 17.33
C ALA A 248 -4.12 12.80 18.69
N LEU A 249 -3.53 13.47 19.67
CA LEU A 249 -4.18 13.72 20.98
C LEU A 249 -5.43 14.60 20.91
N LYS A 250 -5.51 15.52 19.92
CA LYS A 250 -6.72 16.36 19.71
C LYS A 250 -7.89 15.62 19.08
N PHE A 251 -7.64 14.53 18.36
CA PHE A 251 -8.70 13.74 17.73
C PHE A 251 -9.20 12.57 18.61
N THR A 252 -8.61 12.38 19.80
CA THR A 252 -8.99 11.35 20.77
C THR A 252 -9.76 11.90 21.97
N GLN A 253 -10.06 13.19 21.99
CA GLN A 253 -11.00 13.85 22.92
C GLN A 253 -12.28 14.26 22.18
#